data_ea5e7e174f456a82460b733d753942a9
#
_entry.id   ea5e7e174f456a82460b733d753942a9
#
_cell.length_a   1.000
_cell.length_b   1.000
_cell.length_c   1.000
_cell.angle_alpha   90.00
_cell.angle_beta   90.00
_cell.angle_gamma   90.00
#
_symmetry.space_group_name_H-M   'P 1'
#
loop_
_entity.id
_entity.type
_entity.pdbx_description
1 polymer ?
#
loop_
_entity_poly.entity_id
_entity_poly.type
_entity_poly.pdbx_seq_one_letter_code
_entity_poly.pdbx_strand_id
1 'polypeptide(L)'
;AFFRRAIFNNKLDIEDELNKIGVFTVNFTCHPMRFSNAGQAVIRSSTSGFVLNNPYSFKAKPYIKVVGRGSGTLTIQSANTTEQWQFSTLNGYTECDSELMIFYHDTEPKNDTVSGEGFPCLYPGKNTISFDGGITEVQVIPRWVSL
;
A
#
# COMPACT_ATOMS: atom_id res chain seq x y z
N ALA A 1 6.64 -8.73 -14.74
CA ALA A 1 5.34 -8.59 -15.37
C ALA A 1 4.53 -7.49 -14.71
N PHE A 2 3.63 -6.91 -15.47
CA PHE A 2 2.81 -5.79 -15.04
C PHE A 2 1.34 -6.09 -15.30
N PHE A 3 0.48 -5.43 -14.52
CA PHE A 3 -0.96 -5.46 -14.72
C PHE A 3 -1.54 -4.07 -14.50
N ARG A 4 -2.78 -3.85 -14.95
CA ARG A 4 -3.52 -2.61 -14.71
C ARG A 4 -4.84 -2.94 -14.04
N ARG A 5 -5.24 -2.06 -13.13
CA ARG A 5 -6.58 -2.10 -12.57
C ARG A 5 -7.52 -1.40 -13.53
N ALA A 6 -8.65 -2.01 -13.79
CA ALA A 6 -9.64 -1.48 -14.70
C ALA A 6 -11.01 -1.36 -14.02
N ILE A 7 -11.77 -0.35 -14.43
CA ILE A 7 -13.13 -0.14 -13.98
C ILE A 7 -14.04 -0.19 -15.19
N PHE A 8 -15.15 -0.94 -15.07
CA PHE A 8 -16.15 -1.00 -16.11
C PHE A 8 -17.01 0.27 -16.10
N ASN A 9 -16.94 1.06 -17.17
CA ASN A 9 -17.60 2.36 -17.27
C ASN A 9 -19.04 2.30 -17.71
N ASN A 10 -19.37 1.36 -18.60
CA ASN A 10 -20.67 1.30 -19.25
C ASN A 10 -21.51 0.18 -18.69
N LYS A 11 -21.73 0.20 -17.39
CA LYS A 11 -22.51 -0.81 -16.71
C LYS A 11 -24.00 -0.70 -16.96
N LEU A 12 -24.43 0.39 -17.54
CA LEU A 12 -25.84 0.66 -17.84
C LEU A 12 -26.17 0.24 -19.26
N ASP A 13 -27.31 -0.36 -19.44
CA ASP A 13 -27.94 -0.64 -20.73
C ASP A 13 -27.12 -1.52 -21.68
N ILE A 14 -26.15 -2.27 -21.17
CA ILE A 14 -25.36 -3.19 -21.99
C ILE A 14 -26.24 -4.24 -22.64
N GLU A 15 -27.19 -4.79 -21.92
CA GLU A 15 -28.13 -5.77 -22.45
C GLU A 15 -29.01 -5.18 -23.54
N ASP A 16 -29.45 -3.96 -23.36
CA ASP A 16 -30.24 -3.26 -24.34
C ASP A 16 -29.48 -2.97 -25.64
N GLU A 17 -28.24 -2.54 -25.50
CA GLU A 17 -27.38 -2.31 -26.65
C GLU A 17 -27.06 -3.61 -27.37
N LEU A 18 -26.78 -4.67 -26.62
CA LEU A 18 -26.52 -6.01 -27.18
C LEU A 18 -27.72 -6.50 -27.98
N ASN A 19 -28.93 -6.34 -27.45
CA ASN A 19 -30.16 -6.77 -28.10
C ASN A 19 -30.51 -5.95 -29.36
N LYS A 20 -30.18 -4.66 -29.37
CA LYS A 20 -30.51 -3.76 -30.47
C LYS A 20 -29.53 -3.89 -31.62
N ILE A 21 -28.26 -4.03 -31.36
CA ILE A 21 -27.20 -3.88 -32.35
C ILE A 21 -26.62 -5.25 -32.74
N GLY A 22 -26.68 -6.22 -31.87
CA GLY A 22 -26.04 -7.53 -32.05
C GLY A 22 -24.52 -7.48 -31.89
N VAL A 23 -23.93 -6.29 -31.87
CA VAL A 23 -22.52 -6.06 -31.61
C VAL A 23 -22.44 -4.87 -30.66
N PHE A 24 -21.62 -4.99 -29.64
CA PHE A 24 -21.42 -3.88 -28.71
C PHE A 24 -19.95 -3.75 -28.32
N THR A 25 -19.58 -2.53 -27.93
CA THR A 25 -18.26 -2.22 -27.41
C THR A 25 -18.37 -1.90 -25.94
N VAL A 26 -17.56 -2.58 -25.14
CA VAL A 26 -17.45 -2.34 -23.70
C VAL A 26 -16.19 -1.52 -23.45
N ASN A 27 -16.37 -0.38 -22.77
CA ASN A 27 -15.25 0.49 -22.44
C ASN A 27 -14.88 0.33 -20.97
N PHE A 28 -13.57 0.21 -20.73
CA PHE A 28 -13.00 0.17 -19.39
C PHE A 28 -12.12 1.38 -19.16
N THR A 29 -12.20 1.94 -17.96
CA THR A 29 -11.26 2.95 -17.53
C THR A 29 -10.12 2.25 -16.77
N CYS A 30 -8.92 2.29 -17.31
CA CYS A 30 -7.75 1.76 -16.66
C CYS A 30 -7.03 2.85 -15.89
N HIS A 31 -6.45 2.50 -14.75
CA HIS A 31 -5.53 3.39 -14.07
C HIS A 31 -4.35 3.71 -15.01
N PRO A 32 -3.86 4.97 -15.00
CA PRO A 32 -2.72 5.34 -15.84
C PRO A 32 -1.43 4.59 -15.44
N MET A 33 -1.37 4.08 -14.22
CA MET A 33 -0.21 3.37 -13.70
C MET A 33 -0.41 1.86 -13.74
N ARG A 34 0.67 1.16 -14.05
CA ARG A 34 0.74 -0.30 -14.01
C ARG A 34 1.34 -0.76 -12.70
N PHE A 35 0.83 -1.86 -12.16
CA PHE A 35 1.37 -2.47 -10.95
C PHE A 35 2.33 -3.60 -11.31
N SER A 36 3.51 -3.58 -10.70
CA SER A 36 4.48 -4.66 -10.85
C SER A 36 4.03 -5.91 -10.09
N ASN A 37 4.09 -7.06 -10.72
CA ASN A 37 3.79 -8.32 -10.04
C ASN A 37 4.78 -8.60 -8.91
N ALA A 38 6.04 -8.23 -9.08
CA ALA A 38 7.05 -8.36 -8.04
C ALA A 38 6.71 -7.52 -6.78
N GLY A 39 6.06 -6.38 -6.98
CA GLY A 39 5.62 -5.52 -5.87
C GLY A 39 4.43 -6.05 -5.09
N GLN A 40 3.83 -7.17 -5.49
CA GLN A 40 2.73 -7.79 -4.76
C GLN A 40 3.20 -8.86 -3.77
N ALA A 41 4.48 -9.16 -3.74
CA ALA A 41 5.04 -10.13 -2.80
C ALA A 41 5.19 -9.52 -1.40
N VAL A 42 4.95 -10.34 -0.38
CA VAL A 42 5.12 -9.91 1.01
C VAL A 42 6.60 -9.98 1.39
N ILE A 43 7.11 -8.87 1.89
CA ILE A 43 8.47 -8.78 2.42
C ILE A 43 8.36 -8.67 3.93
N ARG A 44 9.03 -9.56 4.65
CA ARG A 44 9.01 -9.60 6.12
C ARG A 44 10.40 -9.31 6.66
N SER A 45 10.45 -8.53 7.72
CA SER A 45 11.71 -8.32 8.45
C SER A 45 11.44 -8.18 9.95
N SER A 46 12.19 -8.94 10.73
CA SER A 46 12.25 -8.78 12.19
C SER A 46 13.46 -7.92 12.61
N THR A 47 14.23 -7.44 11.65
CA THR A 47 15.40 -6.60 11.88
C THR A 47 15.10 -5.17 11.44
N SER A 48 15.30 -4.21 12.34
CA SER A 48 15.16 -2.79 12.04
C SER A 48 16.23 -2.34 11.04
N GLY A 49 15.87 -1.40 10.18
CA GLY A 49 16.81 -0.84 9.21
C GLY A 49 16.93 -1.63 7.91
N PHE A 50 15.92 -2.40 7.54
CA PHE A 50 15.95 -3.07 6.24
C PHE A 50 15.60 -2.11 5.10
N VAL A 51 16.07 -2.43 3.91
CA VAL A 51 15.99 -1.55 2.75
C VAL A 51 15.08 -2.14 1.69
N LEU A 52 14.20 -1.28 1.15
CA LEU A 52 13.39 -1.59 -0.02
C LEU A 52 13.72 -0.59 -1.12
N ASN A 53 14.17 -1.10 -2.26
CA ASN A 53 14.45 -0.28 -3.44
C ASN A 53 13.23 -0.23 -4.35
N ASN A 54 12.75 0.98 -4.61
CA ASN A 54 11.73 1.22 -5.62
C ASN A 54 12.42 1.43 -6.96
N PRO A 55 12.30 0.49 -7.91
CA PRO A 55 13.01 0.59 -9.19
C PRO A 55 12.33 1.54 -10.19
N TYR A 56 11.20 2.11 -9.83
CA TYR A 56 10.40 2.95 -10.72
C TYR A 56 10.47 4.42 -10.33
N SER A 57 9.94 5.28 -11.19
CA SER A 57 9.98 6.74 -11.00
C SER A 57 8.81 7.28 -10.18
N PHE A 58 7.89 6.42 -9.75
CA PHE A 58 6.70 6.82 -9.02
C PHE A 58 6.72 6.25 -7.61
N LYS A 59 6.22 7.04 -6.66
CA LYS A 59 6.07 6.56 -5.30
C LYS A 59 4.99 5.46 -5.25
N ALA A 60 5.24 4.43 -4.46
CA ALA A 60 4.29 3.35 -4.22
C ALA A 60 3.51 3.59 -2.93
N LYS A 61 2.29 3.09 -2.88
CA LYS A 61 1.42 3.12 -1.70
C LYS A 61 1.32 1.71 -1.13
N PRO A 62 2.22 1.33 -0.21
CA PRO A 62 2.31 -0.05 0.24
C PRO A 62 1.20 -0.44 1.19
N TYR A 63 1.02 -1.75 1.33
CA TYR A 63 0.36 -2.34 2.48
C TYR A 63 1.44 -2.71 3.50
N ILE A 64 1.28 -2.28 4.74
CA ILE A 64 2.24 -2.54 5.81
C ILE A 64 1.51 -3.15 7.01
N LYS A 65 2.05 -4.24 7.52
CA LYS A 65 1.59 -4.84 8.76
C LYS A 65 2.68 -4.71 9.81
N VAL A 66 2.39 -3.99 10.86
CA VAL A 66 3.31 -3.75 11.97
C VAL A 66 2.94 -4.68 13.10
N VAL A 67 3.82 -5.62 13.41
CA VAL A 67 3.60 -6.64 14.44
C VAL A 67 4.33 -6.23 15.71
N GLY A 68 3.62 -6.28 16.84
CA GLY A 68 4.21 -5.94 18.12
C GLY A 68 3.17 -5.78 19.21
N ARG A 69 3.62 -5.27 20.34
CA ARG A 69 2.78 -5.00 21.51
C ARG A 69 3.17 -3.71 22.20
N GLY A 70 2.15 -2.98 22.68
CA GLY A 70 2.36 -1.71 23.36
C GLY A 70 2.55 -0.59 22.37
N SER A 71 3.62 0.18 22.52
CA SER A 71 3.91 1.31 21.66
C SER A 71 5.22 1.11 20.91
N GLY A 72 5.30 1.67 19.70
CA GLY A 72 6.51 1.65 18.91
C GLY A 72 6.45 2.69 17.82
N THR A 73 7.60 2.96 17.21
CA THR A 73 7.73 3.92 16.12
C THR A 73 8.22 3.23 14.87
N LEU A 74 7.54 3.47 13.76
CA LEU A 74 7.96 3.04 12.42
C LEU A 74 8.53 4.25 11.69
N THR A 75 9.72 4.13 11.15
CA THR A 75 10.39 5.19 10.39
C THR A 75 10.70 4.72 8.99
N ILE A 76 10.32 5.50 7.99
CA ILE A 76 10.70 5.28 6.59
C ILE A 76 11.56 6.45 6.14
N GLN A 77 12.82 6.15 5.84
CA GLN A 77 13.78 7.14 5.37
C GLN A 77 14.07 6.91 3.89
N SER A 78 13.74 7.90 3.08
CA SER A 78 14.08 7.93 1.65
C SER A 78 15.20 8.93 1.41
N ALA A 79 15.60 9.11 0.14
CA ALA A 79 16.71 10.03 -0.20
C ALA A 79 16.48 11.47 0.27
N ASN A 80 15.23 11.94 0.23
CA ASN A 80 14.88 13.33 0.49
C ASN A 80 13.96 13.52 1.69
N THR A 81 13.40 12.46 2.25
CA THR A 81 12.40 12.58 3.32
C THR A 81 12.62 11.52 4.39
N THR A 82 12.27 11.90 5.62
CA THR A 82 12.18 10.94 6.74
C THR A 82 10.81 11.14 7.36
N GLU A 83 10.02 10.08 7.40
CA GLU A 83 8.66 10.09 7.92
C GLU A 83 8.53 9.06 9.02
N GLN A 84 7.78 9.40 10.07
CA GLN A 84 7.61 8.55 11.24
C GLN A 84 6.13 8.37 11.57
N TRP A 85 5.79 7.17 12.00
CA TRP A 85 4.46 6.84 12.51
C TRP A 85 4.60 6.20 13.88
N GLN A 86 3.89 6.76 14.85
CA GLN A 86 3.89 6.26 16.23
C GLN A 86 2.63 5.45 16.47
N PHE A 87 2.81 4.21 16.88
CA PHE A 87 1.73 3.28 17.22
C PHE A 87 1.61 3.24 18.73
N SER A 88 0.45 3.58 19.28
CA SER A 88 0.27 3.71 20.74
C SER A 88 -0.28 2.46 21.40
N THR A 89 -1.05 1.65 20.68
CA THR A 89 -1.72 0.47 21.26
C THR A 89 -1.66 -0.72 20.31
N LEU A 90 -0.46 -1.24 20.12
CA LEU A 90 -0.29 -2.48 19.39
C LEU A 90 -0.77 -3.65 20.26
N ASN A 91 -1.64 -4.46 19.70
CA ASN A 91 -2.13 -5.68 20.34
C ASN A 91 -2.03 -6.84 19.34
N GLY A 92 -0.80 -7.31 19.14
CA GLY A 92 -0.47 -8.28 18.13
C GLY A 92 0.00 -7.62 16.84
N TYR A 93 -0.85 -6.83 16.18
CA TYR A 93 -0.48 -6.10 14.97
C TYR A 93 -1.42 -4.95 14.70
N THR A 94 -0.95 -4.02 13.87
CA THR A 94 -1.78 -2.98 13.23
C THR A 94 -1.44 -2.99 11.74
N GLU A 95 -2.47 -2.96 10.91
CA GLU A 95 -2.32 -2.96 9.46
C GLU A 95 -2.47 -1.55 8.92
N CYS A 96 -1.72 -1.23 7.88
CA CYS A 96 -1.83 0.03 7.17
C CYS A 96 -1.99 -0.24 5.68
N ASP A 97 -3.06 0.25 5.10
CA ASP A 97 -3.24 0.25 3.66
C ASP A 97 -3.14 1.69 3.17
N SER A 98 -1.99 2.04 2.60
CA SER A 98 -1.73 3.42 2.16
C SER A 98 -2.57 3.81 0.95
N GLU A 99 -3.00 2.86 0.15
CA GLU A 99 -3.90 3.13 -0.97
C GLU A 99 -5.32 3.46 -0.52
N LEU A 100 -5.80 2.75 0.51
CA LEU A 100 -7.10 3.02 1.13
C LEU A 100 -7.03 4.12 2.18
N MET A 101 -5.84 4.52 2.58
CA MET A 101 -5.60 5.55 3.61
C MET A 101 -6.27 5.18 4.94
N ILE A 102 -5.97 4.00 5.44
CA ILE A 102 -6.53 3.52 6.70
C ILE A 102 -5.51 2.71 7.50
N PHE A 103 -5.51 2.91 8.81
CA PHE A 103 -4.89 2.01 9.78
C PHE A 103 -5.99 1.18 10.43
N TYR A 104 -5.79 -0.12 10.53
CA TYR A 104 -6.81 -1.02 11.04
C TYR A 104 -6.21 -2.27 11.66
N HIS A 105 -7.03 -3.00 12.41
CA HIS A 105 -6.73 -4.34 12.91
C HIS A 105 -7.88 -5.25 12.51
N ASP A 106 -7.63 -6.16 11.58
CA ASP A 106 -8.66 -6.97 10.90
C ASP A 106 -9.73 -6.08 10.25
N THR A 107 -10.87 -5.89 10.93
CA THR A 107 -11.96 -5.03 10.43
C THR A 107 -12.16 -3.78 11.27
N GLU A 108 -11.37 -3.60 12.33
CA GLU A 108 -11.51 -2.49 13.26
C GLU A 108 -10.58 -1.33 12.89
N PRO A 109 -11.12 -0.11 12.66
CA PRO A 109 -10.28 1.05 12.38
C PRO A 109 -9.38 1.40 13.57
N LYS A 110 -8.12 1.74 13.28
CA LYS A 110 -7.10 2.10 14.28
C LYS A 110 -6.44 3.45 13.99
N ASN A 111 -7.06 4.31 13.20
CA ASN A 111 -6.49 5.61 12.84
C ASN A 111 -6.19 6.49 14.04
N ASP A 112 -6.98 6.39 15.08
CA ASP A 112 -6.80 7.16 16.33
C ASP A 112 -5.65 6.65 17.21
N THR A 113 -5.11 5.46 16.92
CA THR A 113 -3.99 4.89 17.67
C THR A 113 -2.64 5.13 16.99
N VAL A 114 -2.64 5.75 15.82
CA VAL A 114 -1.42 6.00 15.05
C VAL A 114 -1.27 7.50 14.83
N SER A 115 -0.10 8.03 15.18
CA SER A 115 0.27 9.41 14.94
C SER A 115 1.37 9.49 13.88
N GLY A 116 1.22 10.39 12.93
CA GLY A 116 2.22 10.59 11.88
C GLY A 116 1.68 11.49 10.79
N GLU A 117 2.53 11.78 9.79
CA GLU A 117 2.15 12.61 8.66
C GLU A 117 1.63 11.74 7.51
N GLY A 118 0.30 11.71 7.34
CA GLY A 118 -0.33 10.96 6.27
C GLY A 118 -0.14 9.46 6.40
N PHE A 119 0.05 8.80 5.26
CA PHE A 119 0.21 7.36 5.19
C PHE A 119 1.56 6.99 4.57
N PRO A 120 2.14 5.84 4.96
CA PRO A 120 3.43 5.42 4.44
C PRO A 120 3.46 5.34 2.92
N CYS A 121 4.53 5.84 2.31
CA CYS A 121 4.81 5.71 0.88
C CYS A 121 6.24 5.25 0.68
N LEU A 122 6.47 4.52 -0.39
CA LEU A 122 7.82 4.12 -0.80
C LEU A 122 8.21 4.96 -2.01
N TYR A 123 9.13 5.88 -1.78
CA TYR A 123 9.60 6.80 -2.82
C TYR A 123 10.56 6.11 -3.79
N PRO A 124 10.76 6.66 -4.99
CA PRO A 124 11.75 6.13 -5.91
C PRO A 124 13.13 6.00 -5.27
N GLY A 125 13.81 4.91 -5.56
CA GLY A 125 15.12 4.63 -5.01
C GLY A 125 15.08 3.90 -3.68
N LYS A 126 16.08 4.16 -2.84
CA LYS A 126 16.27 3.46 -1.58
C LYS A 126 15.35 3.98 -0.49
N ASN A 127 14.62 3.06 0.16
CA ASN A 127 13.80 3.35 1.33
C ASN A 127 14.28 2.45 2.47
N THR A 128 14.73 3.06 3.56
CA THR A 128 15.15 2.34 4.76
C THR A 128 14.03 2.35 5.76
N ILE A 129 13.57 1.17 6.16
CA ILE A 129 12.47 1.00 7.10
C ILE A 129 13.05 0.56 8.44
N SER A 130 12.86 1.41 9.44
CA SER A 130 13.34 1.16 10.81
C SER A 130 12.16 1.13 11.76
N PHE A 131 12.30 0.40 12.84
CA PHE A 131 11.27 0.36 13.87
C PHE A 131 11.90 0.14 15.24
N ASP A 132 11.18 0.56 16.28
CA ASP A 132 11.65 0.43 17.66
C ASP A 132 10.48 0.17 18.63
N GLY A 133 10.79 0.20 19.92
CA GLY A 133 9.79 0.01 20.97
C GLY A 133 9.22 -1.39 20.96
N GLY A 134 7.90 -1.48 21.01
CA GLY A 134 7.17 -2.74 21.05
C GLY A 134 7.04 -3.47 19.70
N ILE A 135 7.53 -2.87 18.61
CA ILE A 135 7.45 -3.48 17.28
C ILE A 135 8.50 -4.56 17.16
N THR A 136 8.09 -5.77 16.77
CA THR A 136 8.97 -6.92 16.62
C THR A 136 9.18 -7.36 15.19
N GLU A 137 8.24 -7.08 14.31
CA GLU A 137 8.30 -7.45 12.89
C GLU A 137 7.52 -6.45 12.06
N VAL A 138 7.95 -6.24 10.83
CA VAL A 138 7.22 -5.45 9.85
C VAL A 138 7.09 -6.26 8.57
N GLN A 139 5.88 -6.33 8.03
CA GLN A 139 5.56 -6.98 6.76
C GLN A 139 5.10 -5.92 5.77
N VAL A 140 5.64 -5.95 4.57
CA VAL A 140 5.37 -4.95 3.55
C VAL A 140 5.01 -5.62 2.23
N ILE A 141 3.93 -5.16 1.61
CA ILE A 141 3.63 -5.42 0.21
C ILE A 141 3.87 -4.09 -0.51
N PRO A 142 4.97 -3.95 -1.27
CA PRO A 142 5.38 -2.64 -1.79
C PRO A 142 4.41 -2.01 -2.79
N ARG A 143 3.77 -2.82 -3.59
CA ARG A 143 2.84 -2.36 -4.64
C ARG A 143 3.51 -1.40 -5.62
N TRP A 144 4.68 -1.78 -6.12
CA TRP A 144 5.42 -0.97 -7.10
C TRP A 144 4.55 -0.62 -8.31
N VAL A 145 4.66 0.61 -8.76
CA VAL A 145 3.88 1.11 -9.91
C VAL A 145 4.76 1.77 -10.95
N SER A 146 4.35 1.68 -12.20
CA SER A 146 4.98 2.31 -13.36
C SER A 146 3.90 2.79 -14.33
N LEU A 147 4.25 3.70 -15.21
CA LEU A 147 3.37 4.08 -16.32
C LEU A 147 3.35 3.04 -17.44
#